data_b7215a44dfc978fc9140e1856ec55c29
#
_entry.id   b7215a44dfc978fc9140e1856ec55c29
#
_cell.length_a   1.000
_cell.length_b   1.000
_cell.length_c   1.000
_cell.angle_alpha   90.00
_cell.angle_beta   90.00
_cell.angle_gamma   90.00
#
_symmetry.space_group_name_H-M   'P 1'
#
loop_
_entity.id
_entity.type
_entity.pdbx_description
1 polymer ?
#
loop_
_entity_poly.entity_id
_entity_poly.type
_entity_poly.pdbx_seq_one_letter_code
_entity_poly.pdbx_strand_id
1 'polypeptide(L)' 'MEENKELEAEWAAEQKRLDIMMEIERLKALKAEDEREELRLEAKRRGAAVIIEQIKEREQQRVKEREMLLQEQKQMVK' A
#
# COMPACT_ATOMS: atom_id res chain seq x y z
N MET A 1 50.43 -18.22 22.32
CA MET A 1 50.72 -17.29 23.02
C MET A 1 49.62 -16.30 23.26
N GLU A 2 49.63 -15.67 24.41
CA GLU A 2 48.46 -14.90 24.90
C GLU A 2 48.10 -13.72 24.04
N GLU A 3 49.07 -13.02 23.46
CA GLU A 3 48.81 -11.85 22.57
C GLU A 3 48.03 -12.21 21.32
N ASN A 4 48.29 -13.35 20.70
CA ASN A 4 47.57 -13.81 19.51
C ASN A 4 46.13 -14.21 19.84
N LYS A 5 45.89 -14.77 21.03
CA LYS A 5 44.55 -15.14 21.48
C LYS A 5 43.69 -13.91 21.75
N GLU A 6 44.28 -12.86 22.33
CA GLU A 6 43.59 -11.57 22.55
C GLU A 6 43.22 -10.89 21.25
N LEU A 7 44.14 -10.87 20.28
CA LEU A 7 43.89 -10.29 18.94
C LEU A 7 42.82 -11.07 18.18
N GLU A 8 42.83 -12.40 18.27
CA GLU A 8 41.81 -13.25 17.66
C GLU A 8 40.43 -13.01 18.28
N ALA A 9 40.38 -12.87 19.62
CA ALA A 9 39.15 -12.59 20.33
C ALA A 9 38.58 -11.20 19.97
N GLU A 10 39.45 -10.19 19.88
CA GLU A 10 39.05 -8.84 19.44
C GLU A 10 38.53 -8.83 18.00
N TRP A 11 39.23 -9.53 17.12
CA TRP A 11 38.81 -9.65 15.72
C TRP A 11 37.47 -10.36 15.59
N ALA A 12 37.26 -11.45 16.34
CA ALA A 12 35.99 -12.18 16.35
C ALA A 12 34.82 -11.32 16.89
N ALA A 13 35.09 -10.53 17.94
CA ALA A 13 34.10 -9.61 18.49
C ALA A 13 33.74 -8.52 17.51
N GLU A 14 34.71 -7.98 16.77
CA GLU A 14 34.50 -6.98 15.71
C GLU A 14 33.66 -7.56 14.57
N GLN A 15 33.95 -8.79 14.13
CA GLN A 15 33.16 -9.45 13.08
C GLN A 15 31.72 -9.69 13.52
N LYS A 16 31.50 -10.14 14.75
CA LYS A 16 30.16 -10.28 15.31
C LYS A 16 29.38 -8.95 15.30
N ARG A 17 30.05 -7.90 15.69
CA ARG A 17 29.44 -6.55 15.72
C ARG A 17 29.01 -6.10 14.32
N LEU A 18 29.88 -6.29 13.33
CA LEU A 18 29.60 -5.97 11.93
C LEU A 18 28.44 -6.81 11.39
N ASP A 19 28.43 -8.10 11.66
CA ASP A 19 27.37 -9.01 11.24
C ASP A 19 26.00 -8.59 11.82
N ILE A 20 25.97 -8.22 13.09
CA ILE A 20 24.76 -7.73 13.75
C ILE A 20 24.29 -6.42 13.12
N MET A 21 25.18 -5.48 12.85
CA MET A 21 24.86 -4.21 12.20
C MET A 21 24.28 -4.42 10.80
N MET A 22 24.89 -5.31 10.01
CA MET A 22 24.39 -5.66 8.68
C MET A 22 22.99 -6.29 8.74
N GLU A 23 22.75 -7.16 9.71
CA GLU A 23 21.45 -7.80 9.91
C GLU A 23 20.38 -6.78 10.30
N ILE A 24 20.71 -5.84 11.19
CA ILE A 24 19.80 -4.75 11.58
C ILE A 24 19.44 -3.88 10.37
N GLU A 25 20.43 -3.52 9.55
CA GLU A 25 20.19 -2.73 8.34
C GLU A 25 19.30 -3.47 7.33
N ARG A 26 19.55 -4.77 7.17
CA ARG A 26 18.73 -5.64 6.32
C ARG A 26 17.28 -5.67 6.77
N LEU A 27 17.05 -5.85 8.07
CA LEU A 27 15.70 -5.87 8.65
C LEU A 27 15.01 -4.52 8.51
N LYS A 28 15.73 -3.42 8.71
CA LYS A 28 15.19 -2.07 8.49
C LYS A 28 14.78 -1.83 7.03
N ALA A 29 15.59 -2.30 6.10
CA ALA A 29 15.29 -2.18 4.67
C ALA A 29 14.04 -2.98 4.29
N LEU A 30 13.92 -4.21 4.79
CA LEU A 30 12.72 -5.04 4.59
C LEU A 30 11.46 -4.38 5.14
N LYS A 31 11.55 -3.83 6.35
CA LYS A 31 10.44 -3.13 6.98
C LYS A 31 10.01 -1.91 6.17
N ALA A 32 10.98 -1.14 5.66
CA ALA A 32 10.70 0.02 4.81
C ALA A 32 10.03 -0.38 3.49
N GLU A 33 10.45 -1.50 2.89
CA GLU A 33 9.82 -2.06 1.69
C GLU A 33 8.38 -2.48 1.94
N ASP A 34 8.12 -3.17 3.05
CA ASP A 34 6.79 -3.60 3.44
C ASP A 34 5.86 -2.41 3.67
N GLU A 35 6.33 -1.37 4.35
CA GLU A 35 5.58 -0.14 4.57
C GLU A 35 5.22 0.56 3.25
N ARG A 36 6.17 0.63 2.31
CA ARG A 36 5.91 1.19 0.97
C ARG A 36 4.89 0.38 0.20
N GLU A 37 4.98 -0.95 0.27
CA GLU A 37 4.02 -1.84 -0.39
C GLU A 37 2.62 -1.66 0.19
N GLU A 38 2.48 -1.58 1.50
CA GLU A 38 1.20 -1.32 2.16
C GLU A 38 0.59 0.02 1.72
N LEU A 39 1.39 1.09 1.69
CA LEU A 39 0.95 2.40 1.22
C LEU A 39 0.49 2.36 -0.24
N ARG A 40 1.20 1.62 -1.08
CA ARG A 40 0.84 1.43 -2.48
C ARG A 40 -0.49 0.71 -2.63
N LEU A 41 -0.70 -0.35 -1.85
CA LEU A 41 -1.96 -1.11 -1.85
C LEU A 41 -3.13 -0.26 -1.34
N GLU A 42 -2.92 0.52 -0.29
CA GLU A 42 -3.93 1.47 0.20
C GLU A 42 -4.31 2.50 -0.86
N ALA A 43 -3.33 3.08 -1.54
CA ALA A 43 -3.57 4.04 -2.61
C ALA A 43 -4.40 3.42 -3.74
N LYS A 44 -4.10 2.17 -4.12
CA LYS A 44 -4.89 1.43 -5.11
C LYS A 44 -6.32 1.20 -4.66
N ARG A 45 -6.52 0.80 -3.41
CA ARG A 45 -7.86 0.59 -2.83
C ARG A 45 -8.68 1.88 -2.82
N ARG A 46 -8.07 3.00 -2.45
CA ARG A 46 -8.74 4.31 -2.46
C ARG A 46 -9.12 4.72 -3.88
N GLY A 47 -8.22 4.53 -4.85
CA GLY A 47 -8.50 4.80 -6.25
C GLY A 47 -9.65 3.95 -6.78
N ALA A 48 -9.66 2.65 -6.47
CA ALA A 48 -10.73 1.74 -6.85
C ALA A 48 -12.07 2.15 -6.22
N ALA A 49 -12.07 2.55 -4.95
CA ALA A 49 -13.28 3.01 -4.26
C ALA A 49 -13.87 4.26 -4.91
N VAL A 50 -13.03 5.21 -5.32
CA VAL A 50 -13.47 6.41 -6.05
C VAL A 50 -14.11 6.05 -7.39
N ILE A 51 -13.51 5.13 -8.13
CA ILE A 51 -14.05 4.68 -9.42
C ILE A 51 -15.41 4.00 -9.24
N ILE A 52 -15.55 3.13 -8.24
CA ILE A 52 -16.81 2.46 -7.93
C ILE A 52 -17.89 3.48 -7.57
N GLU A 53 -17.56 4.49 -6.77
CA GLU A 53 -18.49 5.56 -6.42
C GLU A 53 -18.94 6.35 -7.64
N GLN A 54 -18.04 6.68 -8.54
CA GLN A 54 -18.36 7.37 -9.80
C GLN A 54 -19.29 6.54 -10.67
N ILE A 55 -19.08 5.24 -10.76
CA ILE A 55 -19.94 4.32 -11.50
C ILE A 55 -21.34 4.30 -10.90
N LYS A 56 -21.47 4.24 -9.58
CA LYS A 56 -22.76 4.28 -8.87
C LYS A 56 -23.49 5.59 -9.14
N GLU A 57 -22.82 6.71 -9.08
CA GLU A 57 -23.39 8.03 -9.36
C GLU A 57 -23.92 8.12 -10.80
N ARG A 58 -23.16 7.62 -11.77
CA ARG A 58 -23.60 7.57 -13.16
C ARG A 58 -24.84 6.70 -13.36
N GLU A 59 -24.87 5.55 -12.70
CA GLU A 59 -26.04 4.65 -12.73
C GLU A 59 -27.28 5.32 -12.15
N GLN A 60 -27.16 5.99 -11.02
CA GLN A 60 -28.24 6.74 -10.42
C GLN A 60 -28.73 7.88 -11.31
N GLN A 61 -27.81 8.58 -11.96
CA GLN A 61 -28.12 9.64 -12.91
C GLN A 61 -28.91 9.11 -14.10
N ARG A 62 -28.50 7.98 -14.68
CA ARG A 62 -29.21 7.32 -15.78
C ARG A 62 -30.62 6.91 -15.39
N VAL A 63 -30.79 6.35 -14.21
CA VAL A 63 -32.10 5.95 -13.71
C VAL A 63 -33.02 7.17 -13.57
N LYS A 64 -32.52 8.25 -13.00
CA LYS A 64 -33.29 9.50 -12.85
C LYS A 64 -33.70 10.10 -14.20
N GLU A 65 -32.78 10.13 -15.16
CA GLU A 65 -33.06 10.65 -16.51
C GLU A 65 -34.13 9.81 -17.21
N ARG A 66 -34.05 8.49 -17.09
CA ARG A 66 -35.06 7.57 -17.65
C ARG A 66 -36.43 7.77 -17.02
N GLU A 67 -36.48 7.92 -15.69
CA GLU A 67 -37.72 8.19 -14.98
C GLU A 67 -38.35 9.53 -15.42
N MET A 68 -37.55 10.59 -15.57
CA MET A 68 -37.99 11.87 -16.04
C MET A 68 -38.56 11.78 -17.45
N LEU A 69 -37.89 11.09 -18.36
CA LEU A 69 -38.36 10.87 -19.73
C LEU A 69 -39.70 10.13 -19.76
N LEU A 70 -39.83 9.08 -18.93
CA LEU A 70 -41.09 8.33 -18.83
C LEU A 70 -42.23 9.20 -18.31
N GLN A 71 -42.00 10.07 -17.34
CA GLN A 71 -42.97 10.99 -16.82
C GLN A 71 -43.42 12.02 -17.87
N GLU A 72 -42.46 12.58 -18.63
CA GLU A 72 -42.74 13.51 -19.74
C GLU A 72 -43.58 12.83 -20.81
N GLN A 73 -43.28 11.60 -21.19
CA GLN A 73 -44.09 10.83 -22.14
C GLN A 73 -45.51 10.59 -21.64
N LYS A 74 -45.68 10.28 -20.39
CA LYS A 74 -47.01 10.13 -19.79
C LYS A 74 -47.83 11.41 -19.81
N GLN A 75 -47.19 12.56 -19.60
CA GLN A 75 -47.85 13.87 -19.68
C GLN A 75 -48.23 14.23 -21.09
N MET A 76 -47.43 13.83 -22.09
CA MET A 76 -47.74 14.10 -23.51
C MET A 76 -48.92 13.28 -24.03
N VAL A 77 -49.14 12.10 -23.52
CA VAL A 77 -50.22 11.19 -23.96
C VAL A 77 -51.60 11.59 -23.41
N LYS A 78 -51.60 12.42 -22.38
CA LYS A 78 -52.83 13.00 -21.85
C LYS A 78 -53.32 14.16 -22.70
#